data_6b187bd943f10e56441cfd0983bb5dff
#
_entry.id   6b187bd943f10e56441cfd0983bb5dff
#
_cell.length_a   1.000
_cell.length_b   1.000
_cell.length_c   1.000
_cell.angle_alpha   90.00
_cell.angle_beta   90.00
_cell.angle_gamma   90.00
#
_symmetry.space_group_name_H-M   'P 1'
#
loop_
_entity.id
_entity.type
_entity.pdbx_description
1 polymer ?
#
loop_
_entity_poly.entity_id
_entity_poly.type
_entity_poly.pdbx_seq_one_letter_code
_entity_poly.pdbx_strand_id
1 'polypeptide(L)'
;MDMRMFGPYYEELYRDSQEIYNVNYIRGKVSEASATLNRRVTLKVEDTLAGRPLKMEVDLLVLMTGMEMSEQGARLAKASGLETGLNRFLETADHHYGSNSSRMKGVFYAGTCTAPMNITDTISHARAAAIEAMNFLSSK
;
A
#
# COMPACT_ATOMS: atom_id res chain seq x y z
N MET A 1 13.58 -5.68 -7.72
CA MET A 1 12.47 -6.50 -7.22
C MET A 1 11.73 -7.06 -8.43
N ASP A 2 11.45 -8.34 -8.47
CA ASP A 2 10.69 -8.95 -9.58
C ASP A 2 9.21 -8.83 -9.24
N MET A 3 8.53 -7.89 -9.86
CA MET A 3 7.12 -7.64 -9.60
C MET A 3 6.29 -8.09 -10.80
N ARG A 4 5.29 -8.91 -10.53
CA ARG A 4 4.24 -9.18 -11.49
C ARG A 4 3.07 -8.25 -11.26
N MET A 5 2.50 -7.79 -12.35
CA MET A 5 1.30 -6.95 -12.35
C MET A 5 0.10 -7.88 -12.47
N PHE A 6 -0.52 -8.25 -11.35
CA PHE A 6 -1.71 -9.10 -11.40
C PHE A 6 -2.97 -8.29 -11.03
N GLY A 7 -4.06 -8.66 -11.68
CA GLY A 7 -5.32 -7.96 -11.60
C GLY A 7 -5.84 -7.61 -13.00
N PRO A 8 -7.11 -7.23 -13.14
CA PRO A 8 -7.70 -6.89 -14.42
C PRO A 8 -6.92 -5.74 -15.09
N TYR A 9 -6.47 -5.95 -16.31
CA TYR A 9 -5.80 -4.97 -17.19
C TYR A 9 -4.40 -4.50 -16.72
N TYR A 10 -3.83 -5.01 -15.63
CA TYR A 10 -2.52 -4.54 -15.15
C TYR A 10 -1.35 -5.05 -15.99
N GLU A 11 -1.44 -6.25 -16.57
CA GLU A 11 -0.43 -6.73 -17.53
C GLU A 11 -0.42 -5.91 -18.81
N GLU A 12 -1.59 -5.46 -19.29
CA GLU A 12 -1.69 -4.56 -20.43
C GLU A 12 -1.07 -3.21 -20.10
N LEU A 13 -1.39 -2.63 -18.93
CA LEU A 13 -0.78 -1.40 -18.44
C LEU A 13 0.76 -1.52 -18.34
N TYR A 14 1.27 -2.65 -17.88
CA TYR A 14 2.72 -2.91 -17.82
C TYR A 14 3.34 -2.88 -19.22
N ARG A 15 2.76 -3.59 -20.18
CA ARG A 15 3.21 -3.61 -21.56
C ARG A 15 3.14 -2.22 -22.19
N ASP A 16 2.02 -1.54 -22.06
CA ASP A 16 1.81 -0.20 -22.61
C ASP A 16 2.79 0.82 -22.01
N SER A 17 3.11 0.68 -20.74
CA SER A 17 4.11 1.53 -20.09
C SER A 17 5.50 1.40 -20.73
N GLN A 18 5.87 0.22 -21.21
CA GLN A 18 7.12 -0.01 -21.92
C GLN A 18 7.05 0.43 -23.38
N GLU A 19 6.01 0.03 -24.10
CA GLU A 19 5.89 0.22 -25.53
C GLU A 19 5.51 1.66 -25.93
N ILE A 20 4.61 2.28 -25.17
CA ILE A 20 4.06 3.61 -25.45
C ILE A 20 4.81 4.71 -24.69
N TYR A 21 5.08 4.46 -23.39
CA TYR A 21 5.64 5.48 -22.50
C TYR A 21 7.14 5.32 -22.22
N ASN A 22 7.81 4.33 -22.85
CA ASN A 22 9.24 4.07 -22.74
C ASN A 22 9.73 3.89 -21.28
N VAL A 23 8.91 3.30 -20.42
CA VAL A 23 9.30 2.99 -19.04
C VAL A 23 10.26 1.82 -19.04
N ASN A 24 11.43 1.99 -18.44
CA ASN A 24 12.43 0.94 -18.28
C ASN A 24 12.30 0.27 -16.91
N TYR A 25 12.14 -1.04 -16.91
CA TYR A 25 12.07 -1.84 -15.68
C TYR A 25 13.41 -2.53 -15.45
N ILE A 26 14.03 -2.24 -14.32
CA ILE A 26 15.29 -2.83 -13.90
C ILE A 26 15.03 -3.74 -12.70
N ARG A 27 15.34 -5.01 -12.86
CA ARG A 27 15.19 -5.99 -11.78
C ARG A 27 16.39 -5.90 -10.85
N GLY A 28 16.16 -5.41 -9.64
CA GLY A 28 17.25 -5.29 -8.68
C GLY A 28 16.89 -4.47 -7.45
N LYS A 29 17.92 -4.02 -6.76
CA LYS A 29 17.80 -3.16 -5.59
C LYS A 29 18.65 -1.92 -5.75
N VAL A 30 18.12 -0.80 -5.30
CA VAL A 30 18.93 0.42 -5.12
C VAL A 30 19.82 0.20 -3.90
N SER A 31 21.14 0.24 -4.11
CA SER A 31 22.14 0.08 -3.05
C SER A 31 22.59 1.40 -2.46
N GLU A 32 22.56 2.47 -3.26
CA GLU A 32 22.97 3.80 -2.82
C GLU A 32 22.24 4.87 -3.62
N ALA A 33 21.84 5.95 -2.94
CA ALA A 33 21.35 7.16 -3.56
C ALA A 33 22.09 8.36 -2.96
N SER A 34 22.67 9.21 -3.81
CA SER A 34 23.40 10.40 -3.38
C SER A 34 23.05 11.62 -4.22
N ALA A 35 22.92 12.76 -3.58
CA ALA A 35 22.69 14.03 -4.29
C ALA A 35 23.97 14.49 -4.99
N THR A 36 23.83 15.03 -6.20
CA THR A 36 24.90 15.67 -6.94
C THR A 36 24.87 17.20 -6.77
N LEU A 37 25.97 17.86 -7.09
CA LEU A 37 26.06 19.33 -7.07
C LEU A 37 25.04 20.00 -8.01
N ASN A 38 24.62 19.30 -9.05
CA ASN A 38 23.65 19.79 -10.05
C ASN A 38 22.18 19.54 -9.67
N ARG A 39 21.89 19.25 -8.40
CA ARG A 39 20.55 18.92 -7.88
C ARG A 39 19.92 17.67 -8.50
N ARG A 40 20.73 16.79 -9.09
CA ARG A 40 20.31 15.46 -9.56
C ARG A 40 20.63 14.42 -8.50
N VAL A 41 20.09 13.22 -8.68
CA VAL A 41 20.34 12.09 -7.79
C VAL A 41 21.12 11.02 -8.56
N THR A 42 22.28 10.65 -8.05
CA THR A 42 23.01 9.48 -8.55
C THR A 42 22.52 8.24 -7.82
N LEU A 43 22.11 7.24 -8.57
CA LEU A 43 21.70 5.94 -8.07
C LEU A 43 22.74 4.88 -8.45
N LYS A 44 23.08 4.02 -7.48
CA LYS A 44 23.73 2.75 -7.74
C LYS A 44 22.72 1.63 -7.54
N VAL A 45 22.54 0.83 -8.56
CA VAL A 45 21.55 -0.24 -8.63
C VAL A 45 22.24 -1.52 -9.01
N GLU A 46 21.85 -2.63 -8.40
CA GLU A 46 22.23 -3.95 -8.87
C GLU A 46 21.19 -4.39 -9.91
N ASP A 47 21.64 -4.60 -11.15
CA ASP A 47 20.81 -5.22 -12.19
C ASP A 47 21.03 -6.74 -12.15
N THR A 48 20.08 -7.45 -11.55
CA THR A 48 20.17 -8.90 -11.36
C THR A 48 19.92 -9.70 -12.64
N LEU A 49 19.31 -9.10 -13.67
CA LEU A 49 19.18 -9.76 -14.97
C LEU A 49 20.46 -9.65 -15.79
N ALA A 50 21.08 -8.49 -15.78
CA ALA A 50 22.35 -8.28 -16.46
C ALA A 50 23.57 -8.77 -15.65
N GLY A 51 23.38 -9.13 -14.37
CA GLY A 51 24.43 -9.61 -13.48
C GLY A 51 25.54 -8.57 -13.22
N ARG A 52 25.20 -7.28 -13.26
CA ARG A 52 26.17 -6.18 -13.13
C ARG A 52 25.60 -4.98 -12.38
N PRO A 53 26.47 -4.22 -11.71
CA PRO A 53 26.07 -2.95 -11.12
C PRO A 53 25.80 -1.91 -12.22
N LEU A 54 24.78 -1.10 -12.00
CA LEU A 54 24.38 0.01 -12.85
C LEU A 54 24.48 1.31 -12.05
N LYS A 55 25.09 2.34 -12.66
CA LYS A 55 25.09 3.70 -12.12
C LYS A 55 24.30 4.60 -13.06
N MET A 56 23.34 5.36 -12.53
CA MET A 56 22.55 6.30 -13.32
C MET A 56 22.33 7.60 -12.57
N GLU A 57 22.13 8.69 -13.31
CA GLU A 57 21.68 9.95 -12.77
C GLU A 57 20.21 10.19 -13.16
N VAL A 58 19.41 10.58 -12.18
CA VAL A 58 17.98 10.86 -12.36
C VAL A 58 17.66 12.25 -11.81
N ASP A 59 16.65 12.89 -12.35
CA ASP A 59 16.19 14.19 -11.89
C ASP A 59 15.33 14.07 -10.62
N LEU A 60 14.64 12.95 -10.46
CA LEU A 60 13.76 12.68 -9.32
C LEU A 60 13.83 11.19 -8.94
N LEU A 61 13.96 10.91 -7.66
CA LEU A 61 13.79 9.59 -7.08
C LEU A 61 12.49 9.56 -6.28
N VAL A 62 11.53 8.74 -6.72
CA VAL A 62 10.28 8.52 -6.00
C VAL A 62 10.39 7.22 -5.20
N LEU A 63 10.30 7.33 -3.88
CA LEU A 63 10.32 6.18 -2.98
C LEU A 63 8.90 5.64 -2.80
N MET A 64 8.68 4.40 -3.22
CA MET A 64 7.43 3.69 -2.99
C MET A 64 7.47 3.05 -1.60
N THR A 65 7.22 3.87 -0.58
CA THR A 65 7.18 3.43 0.83
C THR A 65 5.85 2.74 1.14
N GLY A 66 5.85 1.93 2.22
CA GLY A 66 4.62 1.32 2.72
C GLY A 66 3.69 2.33 3.41
N MET A 67 2.51 1.87 3.76
CA MET A 67 1.55 2.64 4.57
C MET A 67 1.66 2.22 6.04
N GLU A 68 1.51 3.19 6.91
CA GLU A 68 1.38 2.97 8.35
C GLU A 68 0.12 3.70 8.86
N MET A 69 -0.43 3.24 9.97
CA MET A 69 -1.52 3.98 10.64
C MET A 69 -0.97 5.32 11.12
N SER A 70 -1.76 6.39 10.92
CA SER A 70 -1.38 7.71 11.42
C SER A 70 -1.27 7.72 12.95
N GLU A 71 -0.43 8.60 13.48
CA GLU A 71 -0.27 8.76 14.93
C GLU A 71 -1.61 9.09 15.63
N GLN A 72 -2.45 9.89 14.97
CA GLN A 72 -3.78 10.24 15.48
C GLN A 72 -4.71 9.01 15.48
N GLY A 73 -4.65 8.15 14.43
CA GLY A 73 -5.38 6.90 14.38
C GLY A 73 -4.97 5.96 15.52
N ALA A 74 -3.68 5.84 15.78
CA ALA A 74 -3.17 5.03 16.88
C ALA A 74 -3.59 5.57 18.27
N ARG A 75 -3.62 6.89 18.45
CA ARG A 75 -4.13 7.52 19.67
C ARG A 75 -5.62 7.26 19.86
N LEU A 76 -6.41 7.38 18.79
CA LEU A 76 -7.85 7.10 18.82
C LEU A 76 -8.11 5.62 19.16
N ALA A 77 -7.40 4.70 18.53
CA ALA A 77 -7.49 3.28 18.82
C ALA A 77 -7.25 2.98 20.29
N LYS A 78 -6.18 3.52 20.85
CA LYS A 78 -5.84 3.37 22.27
C LYS A 78 -6.92 3.97 23.19
N ALA A 79 -7.41 5.18 22.89
CA ALA A 79 -8.42 5.86 23.69
C ALA A 79 -9.78 5.14 23.66
N SER A 80 -10.10 4.47 22.54
CA SER A 80 -11.34 3.73 22.35
C SER A 80 -11.26 2.26 22.77
N GLY A 81 -10.09 1.78 23.23
CA GLY A 81 -9.89 0.38 23.60
C GLY A 81 -9.90 -0.57 22.39
N LEU A 82 -9.63 -0.05 21.19
CA LEU A 82 -9.53 -0.86 19.98
C LEU A 82 -8.14 -1.50 19.88
N GLU A 83 -8.11 -2.77 19.55
CA GLU A 83 -6.87 -3.54 19.40
C GLU A 83 -6.18 -3.24 18.07
N THR A 84 -4.84 -3.28 18.10
CA THR A 84 -4.01 -3.18 16.91
C THR A 84 -3.20 -4.47 16.73
N GLY A 85 -3.10 -4.95 15.50
CA GLY A 85 -2.31 -6.12 15.14
C GLY A 85 -0.80 -5.85 15.14
N LEU A 86 -0.02 -6.89 14.86
CA LEU A 86 1.45 -6.81 14.75
C LEU A 86 1.88 -5.86 13.61
N ASN A 87 1.05 -5.67 12.61
CA ASN A 87 1.21 -4.73 11.50
C ASN A 87 0.91 -3.27 11.87
N ARG A 88 0.52 -3.00 13.13
CA ARG A 88 0.12 -1.69 13.67
C ARG A 88 -1.18 -1.11 13.09
N PHE A 89 -1.97 -1.89 12.35
CA PHE A 89 -3.31 -1.52 11.91
C PHE A 89 -4.35 -2.05 12.91
N LEU A 90 -5.60 -1.55 12.82
CA LEU A 90 -6.69 -2.02 13.67
C LEU A 90 -6.98 -3.51 13.40
N GLU A 91 -7.09 -4.27 14.48
CA GLU A 91 -7.40 -5.69 14.43
C GLU A 91 -8.89 -5.91 14.14
N THR A 92 -9.19 -6.68 13.13
CA THR A 92 -10.57 -7.01 12.73
C THR A 92 -11.11 -8.19 13.52
N ALA A 93 -12.43 -8.33 13.58
CA ALA A 93 -13.07 -9.45 14.25
C ALA A 93 -12.67 -10.79 13.61
N ASP A 94 -12.59 -10.81 12.28
CA ASP A 94 -12.13 -11.94 11.48
C ASP A 94 -11.52 -11.41 10.19
N HIS A 95 -10.30 -11.84 9.85
CA HIS A 95 -9.59 -11.37 8.67
C HIS A 95 -10.22 -11.80 7.34
N HIS A 96 -10.99 -12.89 7.35
CA HIS A 96 -11.58 -13.45 6.12
C HIS A 96 -13.04 -13.06 5.93
N TYR A 97 -13.83 -13.07 7.01
CA TYR A 97 -15.28 -12.88 6.94
C TYR A 97 -15.79 -11.61 7.64
N GLY A 98 -14.96 -11.00 8.49
CA GLY A 98 -15.33 -9.84 9.30
C GLY A 98 -14.34 -8.69 9.18
N SER A 99 -13.79 -8.46 8.00
CA SER A 99 -12.75 -7.43 7.77
C SER A 99 -13.19 -6.00 8.07
N ASN A 100 -14.50 -5.74 8.07
CA ASN A 100 -15.09 -4.44 8.38
C ASN A 100 -15.59 -4.32 9.83
N SER A 101 -15.57 -5.38 10.60
CA SER A 101 -16.10 -5.41 11.97
C SER A 101 -14.98 -5.47 12.99
N SER A 102 -15.11 -4.70 14.07
CA SER A 102 -14.27 -4.85 15.25
C SER A 102 -14.83 -5.94 16.16
N ARG A 103 -14.01 -6.40 17.12
CA ARG A 103 -14.51 -7.25 18.22
C ARG A 103 -15.45 -6.50 19.16
N MET A 104 -15.46 -5.17 19.11
CA MET A 104 -16.36 -4.32 19.87
C MET A 104 -17.66 -4.13 19.10
N LYS A 105 -18.77 -4.57 19.70
CA LYS A 105 -20.10 -4.52 19.07
C LYS A 105 -20.50 -3.09 18.71
N GLY A 106 -20.90 -2.88 17.46
CA GLY A 106 -21.35 -1.58 16.95
C GLY A 106 -20.22 -0.66 16.46
N VAL A 107 -18.99 -1.17 16.41
CA VAL A 107 -17.82 -0.47 15.83
C VAL A 107 -17.44 -1.15 14.52
N PHE A 108 -17.38 -0.35 13.45
CA PHE A 108 -17.08 -0.81 12.10
C PHE A 108 -15.89 -0.05 11.56
N TYR A 109 -15.08 -0.73 10.74
CA TYR A 109 -13.90 -0.19 10.12
C TYR A 109 -14.12 0.10 8.63
N ALA A 110 -13.65 1.24 8.17
CA ALA A 110 -13.77 1.66 6.78
C ALA A 110 -12.43 2.17 6.23
N GLY A 111 -12.03 1.64 5.08
CA GLY A 111 -10.82 2.07 4.39
C GLY A 111 -9.53 1.53 4.99
N THR A 112 -8.45 2.30 4.89
CA THR A 112 -7.07 1.88 5.18
C THR A 112 -6.71 1.73 6.66
N CYS A 113 -7.67 1.81 7.57
CA CYS A 113 -7.38 1.69 9.01
C CYS A 113 -7.07 0.23 9.45
N THR A 114 -7.43 -0.78 8.65
CA THR A 114 -7.19 -2.19 8.95
C THR A 114 -6.01 -2.79 8.20
N ALA A 115 -5.66 -2.23 7.04
CA ALA A 115 -4.54 -2.67 6.21
C ALA A 115 -4.18 -1.61 5.16
N PRO A 116 -2.99 -1.68 4.54
CA PRO A 116 -2.68 -0.94 3.33
C PRO A 116 -3.62 -1.34 2.19
N MET A 117 -4.24 -0.36 1.53
CA MET A 117 -5.15 -0.57 0.41
C MET A 117 -4.94 0.47 -0.67
N ASN A 118 -5.18 0.11 -1.93
CA ASN A 118 -5.29 1.07 -3.02
C ASN A 118 -6.65 1.81 -2.94
N ILE A 119 -6.85 2.82 -3.80
CA ILE A 119 -8.06 3.66 -3.77
C ILE A 119 -9.33 2.82 -4.04
N THR A 120 -9.29 1.91 -5.00
CA THR A 120 -10.42 1.06 -5.37
C THR A 120 -10.82 0.15 -4.23
N ASP A 121 -9.85 -0.50 -3.58
CA ASP A 121 -10.08 -1.38 -2.45
C ASP A 121 -10.57 -0.59 -1.23
N THR A 122 -10.02 0.60 -0.99
CA THR A 122 -10.47 1.50 0.08
C THR A 122 -11.94 1.87 -0.07
N ILE A 123 -12.39 2.21 -1.28
CA ILE A 123 -13.80 2.53 -1.56
C ILE A 123 -14.68 1.30 -1.37
N SER A 124 -14.24 0.14 -1.86
CA SER A 124 -14.98 -1.12 -1.71
C SER A 124 -15.13 -1.52 -0.25
N HIS A 125 -14.06 -1.39 0.52
CA HIS A 125 -14.05 -1.65 1.95
C HIS A 125 -14.98 -0.69 2.71
N ALA A 126 -15.00 0.60 2.35
CA ALA A 126 -15.88 1.58 2.97
C ALA A 126 -17.36 1.31 2.66
N ARG A 127 -17.68 0.87 1.45
CA ARG A 127 -19.05 0.46 1.08
C ARG A 127 -19.51 -0.77 1.87
N ALA A 128 -18.63 -1.76 2.03
CA ALA A 128 -18.93 -2.94 2.85
C ALA A 128 -19.18 -2.56 4.31
N ALA A 129 -18.37 -1.68 4.88
CA ALA A 129 -18.57 -1.17 6.24
C ALA A 129 -19.93 -0.48 6.42
N ALA A 130 -20.39 0.29 5.43
CA ALA A 130 -21.69 0.93 5.46
C ALA A 130 -22.83 -0.08 5.46
N ILE A 131 -22.72 -1.17 4.68
CA ILE A 131 -23.71 -2.26 4.66
C ILE A 131 -23.75 -2.98 6.01
N GLU A 132 -22.59 -3.29 6.59
CA GLU A 132 -22.52 -3.92 7.92
C GLU A 132 -23.16 -3.04 9.01
N ALA A 133 -22.90 -1.73 8.98
CA ALA A 133 -23.52 -0.78 9.89
C ALA A 133 -25.04 -0.71 9.72
N MET A 134 -25.55 -0.71 8.48
CA MET A 134 -26.99 -0.76 8.19
C MET A 134 -27.63 -2.04 8.71
N ASN A 135 -27.03 -3.20 8.46
CA ASN A 135 -27.53 -4.49 8.94
C ASN A 135 -27.60 -4.52 10.47
N PHE A 136 -26.57 -4.00 11.13
CA PHE A 136 -26.56 -3.89 12.59
C PHE A 136 -27.68 -3.01 13.15
N LEU A 137 -27.96 -1.88 12.50
CA LEU A 137 -29.02 -0.97 12.91
C LEU A 137 -30.43 -1.57 12.67
N SER A 138 -30.59 -2.31 11.57
CA SER A 138 -31.85 -2.95 11.21
C SER A 138 -32.16 -4.20 12.05
N SER A 139 -31.16 -4.76 12.73
CA SER A 139 -31.32 -5.94 13.59
C SER A 139 -31.70 -5.60 15.05
N LYS A 140 -31.87 -4.33 15.37
CA LYS A 140 -32.32 -3.83 16.66
C LYS A 140 -33.84 -3.58 16.67
#